data_b2e79a880001e4c8d6230d87b97e16bd
#
_entry.id   b2e79a880001e4c8d6230d87b97e16bd
#
_cell.length_a   1.000
_cell.length_b   1.000
_cell.length_c   1.000
_cell.angle_alpha   90.00
_cell.angle_beta   90.00
_cell.angle_gamma   90.00
#
_symmetry.space_group_name_H-M   'P 1'
#
loop_
_entity.id
_entity.type
_entity.pdbx_description
1 polymer ?
#
loop_
_entity_poly.entity_id
_entity_poly.type
_entity_poly.pdbx_seq_one_letter_code
_entity_poly.pdbx_strand_id
1 'polypeptide(L)'
;FWVRIDKNRKLPITCLIRALGLKTDGEILERFGDDRRIVATLEKDTCKTYEEALLEIYRKLRPGEPPTVDSAETLLQGLFFDPRRYDLSMVGRYKFNKKLTIWSRAKGQKLAIPVANPATGEIIFEDGHVLTAADCAELDAVGVYEITVALESGETLKIFTNKMCDMSRYVDFDPKEQCGIKERVRFDVLQELLGQYSGEELIAQCRLHADELVPKHIIVDDIFASINYMNALARGLVNKDDIDHLGNRRLRCVGEL
;
A
#
# COMPACT_ATOMS: atom_id res chain seq x y z
N PHE A 1 -11.67 -5.72 -12.50
CA PHE A 1 -11.87 -5.38 -11.09
C PHE A 1 -12.82 -4.21 -10.89
N TRP A 2 -13.61 -4.31 -9.83
CA TRP A 2 -14.59 -3.30 -9.46
C TRP A 2 -14.44 -2.94 -7.99
N VAL A 3 -14.59 -1.66 -7.66
CA VAL A 3 -14.67 -1.18 -6.28
C VAL A 3 -16.08 -0.70 -5.97
N ARG A 4 -16.53 -0.91 -4.74
CA ARG A 4 -17.74 -0.30 -4.19
C ARG A 4 -17.32 0.76 -3.19
N ILE A 5 -17.53 2.01 -3.53
CA ILE A 5 -17.25 3.14 -2.63
C ILE A 5 -18.41 3.33 -1.66
N ASP A 6 -19.63 2.99 -2.08
CA ASP A 6 -20.85 2.99 -1.28
C ASP A 6 -21.70 1.74 -1.61
N LYS A 7 -22.70 1.43 -0.80
CA LYS A 7 -23.48 0.16 -0.82
C LYS A 7 -23.82 -0.36 -2.22
N ASN A 8 -24.31 0.50 -3.12
CA ASN A 8 -24.78 0.08 -4.45
C ASN A 8 -24.00 0.75 -5.61
N ARG A 9 -22.87 1.45 -5.30
CA ARG A 9 -22.17 2.26 -6.28
C ARG A 9 -20.84 1.61 -6.64
N LYS A 10 -20.89 0.91 -7.78
CA LYS A 10 -19.77 0.15 -8.32
C LYS A 10 -19.06 0.98 -9.39
N LEU A 11 -17.73 1.01 -9.31
CA LEU A 11 -16.83 1.67 -10.25
C LEU A 11 -15.75 0.70 -10.72
N PRO A 12 -15.18 0.86 -11.94
CA PRO A 12 -13.91 0.22 -12.28
C PRO A 12 -12.85 0.61 -11.25
N ILE A 13 -12.01 -0.34 -10.84
CA ILE A 13 -10.95 -0.05 -9.86
C ILE A 13 -9.93 0.94 -10.42
N THR A 14 -9.71 0.93 -11.75
CA THR A 14 -8.82 1.84 -12.47
C THR A 14 -9.26 3.30 -12.36
N CYS A 15 -10.57 3.56 -12.34
CA CYS A 15 -11.11 4.89 -12.07
C CYS A 15 -10.69 5.40 -10.67
N LEU A 16 -10.77 4.55 -9.63
CA LEU A 16 -10.28 4.92 -8.29
C LEU A 16 -8.76 5.11 -8.28
N ILE A 17 -8.00 4.18 -8.89
CA ILE A 17 -6.54 4.27 -8.98
C ILE A 17 -6.11 5.59 -9.62
N ARG A 18 -6.79 5.99 -10.70
CA ARG A 18 -6.55 7.24 -11.42
C ARG A 18 -6.84 8.46 -10.56
N ALA A 19 -7.95 8.46 -9.85
CA ALA A 19 -8.31 9.52 -8.90
C ALA A 19 -7.39 9.59 -7.68
N LEU A 20 -6.62 8.53 -7.38
CA LEU A 20 -5.62 8.49 -6.32
C LEU A 20 -4.21 8.90 -6.78
N GLY A 21 -4.02 9.30 -8.04
CA GLY A 21 -2.79 9.92 -8.52
C GLY A 21 -2.07 9.22 -9.66
N LEU A 22 -2.40 7.96 -10.02
CA LEU A 22 -1.89 7.33 -11.24
C LEU A 22 -2.74 7.76 -12.45
N LYS A 23 -2.33 8.85 -13.09
CA LYS A 23 -3.16 9.59 -14.04
C LYS A 23 -3.38 8.91 -15.38
N THR A 24 -2.40 8.14 -15.85
CA THR A 24 -2.40 7.51 -17.18
C THR A 24 -2.52 6.00 -17.11
N ASP A 25 -2.98 5.38 -18.21
CA ASP A 25 -3.00 3.91 -18.34
C ASP A 25 -1.58 3.32 -18.23
N GLY A 26 -0.56 4.04 -18.75
CA GLY A 26 0.84 3.65 -18.65
C GLY A 26 1.35 3.61 -17.21
N GLU A 27 1.09 4.64 -16.41
CA GLU A 27 1.47 4.66 -14.99
C GLU A 27 0.78 3.55 -14.18
N ILE A 28 -0.47 3.23 -14.52
CA ILE A 28 -1.20 2.13 -13.88
C ILE A 28 -0.54 0.79 -14.22
N LEU A 29 -0.22 0.54 -15.48
CA LEU A 29 0.44 -0.68 -15.91
C LEU A 29 1.88 -0.77 -15.39
N GLU A 30 2.62 0.33 -15.34
CA GLU A 30 3.94 0.38 -14.73
C GLU A 30 3.88 0.00 -13.24
N ARG A 31 2.90 0.52 -12.50
CA ARG A 31 2.76 0.24 -11.07
C ARG A 31 2.27 -1.16 -10.77
N PHE A 32 1.27 -1.67 -11.50
CA PHE A 32 0.61 -2.94 -11.21
C PHE A 32 1.11 -4.11 -12.05
N GLY A 33 1.87 -3.85 -13.11
CA GLY A 33 2.24 -4.84 -14.13
C GLY A 33 1.10 -5.12 -15.11
N ASP A 34 1.38 -5.92 -16.13
CA ASP A 34 0.44 -6.31 -17.20
C ASP A 34 -0.54 -7.41 -16.71
N ASP A 35 -1.12 -7.24 -15.53
CA ASP A 35 -2.13 -8.19 -15.05
C ASP A 35 -3.39 -8.14 -15.93
N ARG A 36 -3.80 -9.29 -16.47
CA ARG A 36 -4.97 -9.42 -17.37
C ARG A 36 -6.24 -8.75 -16.82
N ARG A 37 -6.42 -8.74 -15.49
CA ARG A 37 -7.60 -8.14 -14.86
C ARG A 37 -7.53 -6.63 -14.83
N ILE A 38 -6.33 -6.08 -14.61
CA ILE A 38 -6.09 -4.63 -14.70
C ILE A 38 -6.29 -4.19 -16.14
N VAL A 39 -5.67 -4.87 -17.12
CA VAL A 39 -5.82 -4.56 -18.55
C VAL A 39 -7.28 -4.61 -18.98
N ALA A 40 -7.99 -5.70 -18.69
CA ALA A 40 -9.43 -5.84 -19.00
C ALA A 40 -10.32 -4.81 -18.25
N THR A 41 -9.83 -4.26 -17.15
CA THR A 41 -10.54 -3.19 -16.43
C THR A 41 -10.30 -1.84 -17.09
N LEU A 42 -9.07 -1.56 -17.53
CA LEU A 42 -8.72 -0.37 -18.31
C LEU A 42 -9.50 -0.26 -19.63
N GLU A 43 -9.73 -1.38 -20.31
CA GLU A 43 -10.55 -1.43 -21.52
C GLU A 43 -12.02 -1.05 -21.27
N LYS A 44 -12.54 -1.39 -20.09
CA LYS A 44 -13.92 -1.09 -19.67
C LYS A 44 -14.08 0.25 -18.96
N ASP A 45 -12.97 0.88 -18.58
CA ASP A 45 -12.98 2.16 -17.90
C ASP A 45 -13.22 3.30 -18.90
N THR A 46 -14.25 4.06 -18.65
CA THR A 46 -14.63 5.21 -19.47
C THR A 46 -13.82 6.46 -19.14
N CYS A 47 -13.22 6.51 -17.94
CA CYS A 47 -12.41 7.63 -17.49
C CYS A 47 -10.98 7.48 -18.00
N LYS A 48 -10.47 8.49 -18.71
CA LYS A 48 -9.11 8.48 -19.26
C LYS A 48 -8.17 9.48 -18.59
N THR A 49 -8.72 10.46 -17.91
CA THR A 49 -7.95 11.48 -17.18
C THR A 49 -8.24 11.46 -15.69
N TYR A 50 -7.36 12.10 -14.93
CA TYR A 50 -7.51 12.27 -13.48
C TYR A 50 -8.80 13.01 -13.13
N GLU A 51 -9.07 14.09 -13.85
CA GLU A 51 -10.25 14.94 -13.65
C GLU A 51 -11.54 14.17 -13.93
N GLU A 52 -11.59 13.41 -15.04
CA GLU A 52 -12.74 12.56 -15.37
C GLU A 52 -13.01 11.53 -14.27
N ALA A 53 -11.97 10.91 -13.73
CA ALA A 53 -12.08 9.93 -12.67
C ALA A 53 -12.63 10.53 -11.36
N LEU A 54 -12.14 11.71 -10.98
CA LEU A 54 -12.67 12.46 -9.82
C LEU A 54 -14.14 12.82 -10.00
N LEU A 55 -14.50 13.38 -11.16
CA LEU A 55 -15.87 13.77 -11.47
C LEU A 55 -16.83 12.58 -11.51
N GLU A 56 -16.39 11.42 -12.02
CA GLU A 56 -17.19 10.20 -12.03
C GLU A 56 -17.44 9.68 -10.62
N ILE A 57 -16.42 9.67 -9.76
CA ILE A 57 -16.55 9.30 -8.34
C ILE A 57 -17.54 10.25 -7.65
N TYR A 58 -17.40 11.57 -7.88
CA TYR A 58 -18.29 12.57 -7.30
C TYR A 58 -19.74 12.35 -7.72
N ARG A 59 -20.02 12.18 -9.02
CA ARG A 59 -21.38 11.90 -9.55
C ARG A 59 -22.00 10.65 -8.91
N LYS A 60 -21.17 9.62 -8.65
CA LYS A 60 -21.63 8.39 -7.98
C LYS A 60 -21.97 8.63 -6.51
N LEU A 61 -21.23 9.45 -5.80
CA LEU A 61 -21.42 9.71 -4.37
C LEU A 61 -22.49 10.78 -4.10
N ARG A 62 -22.54 11.83 -4.95
CA ARG A 62 -23.43 12.99 -4.84
C ARG A 62 -24.28 13.16 -6.10
N PRO A 63 -25.25 12.27 -6.37
CA PRO A 63 -26.11 12.40 -7.53
C PRO A 63 -26.99 13.65 -7.40
N GLY A 64 -27.04 14.45 -8.48
CA GLY A 64 -27.85 15.68 -8.53
C GLY A 64 -27.10 16.96 -8.20
N GLU A 65 -25.87 16.87 -7.68
CA GLU A 65 -25.02 18.05 -7.49
C GLU A 65 -24.10 18.25 -8.71
N PRO A 66 -23.88 19.51 -9.17
CA PRO A 66 -22.93 19.78 -10.25
C PRO A 66 -21.50 19.48 -9.77
N PRO A 67 -20.76 18.57 -10.44
CA PRO A 67 -19.43 18.19 -10.01
C PRO A 67 -18.40 19.24 -10.44
N THR A 68 -17.48 19.61 -9.52
CA THR A 68 -16.26 20.35 -9.82
C THR A 68 -15.05 19.50 -9.37
N VAL A 69 -13.89 19.72 -9.97
CA VAL A 69 -12.67 18.97 -9.61
C VAL A 69 -12.32 19.20 -8.15
N ASP A 70 -12.32 20.45 -7.69
CA ASP A 70 -11.98 20.83 -6.31
C ASP A 70 -12.92 20.19 -5.27
N SER A 71 -14.24 20.18 -5.56
CA SER A 71 -15.20 19.54 -4.65
C SER A 71 -15.07 18.02 -4.67
N ALA A 72 -14.70 17.43 -5.80
CA ALA A 72 -14.44 15.99 -5.91
C ALA A 72 -13.18 15.57 -5.16
N GLU A 73 -12.09 16.32 -5.27
CA GLU A 73 -10.87 16.13 -4.49
C GLU A 73 -11.13 16.24 -2.97
N THR A 74 -11.80 17.31 -2.56
CA THR A 74 -12.16 17.52 -1.15
C THR A 74 -13.02 16.37 -0.61
N LEU A 75 -13.98 15.90 -1.42
CA LEU A 75 -14.81 14.76 -1.03
C LEU A 75 -13.99 13.47 -0.90
N LEU A 76 -13.11 13.19 -1.85
CA LEU A 76 -12.26 11.99 -1.84
C LEU A 76 -11.28 12.01 -0.66
N GLN A 77 -10.64 13.15 -0.42
CA GLN A 77 -9.74 13.38 0.71
C GLN A 77 -10.48 13.19 2.05
N GLY A 78 -11.64 13.82 2.20
CA GLY A 78 -12.46 13.67 3.40
C GLY A 78 -13.04 12.27 3.59
N LEU A 79 -13.19 11.48 2.52
CA LEU A 79 -13.74 10.13 2.59
C LEU A 79 -12.71 9.09 3.05
N PHE A 80 -11.45 9.18 2.57
CA PHE A 80 -10.44 8.16 2.81
C PHE A 80 -9.29 8.61 3.71
N PHE A 81 -8.89 9.88 3.66
CA PHE A 81 -7.61 10.34 4.19
C PHE A 81 -7.72 11.36 5.32
N ASP A 82 -8.93 11.70 5.77
CA ASP A 82 -9.12 12.61 6.89
C ASP A 82 -8.86 11.89 8.22
N PRO A 83 -7.75 12.22 8.94
CA PRO A 83 -7.39 11.56 10.20
C PRO A 83 -8.43 11.78 11.30
N ARG A 84 -9.31 12.79 11.17
CA ARG A 84 -10.40 13.06 12.12
C ARG A 84 -11.57 12.09 11.96
N ARG A 85 -11.71 11.48 10.78
CA ARG A 85 -12.81 10.54 10.47
C ARG A 85 -12.41 9.09 10.61
N TYR A 86 -11.14 8.75 10.33
CA TYR A 86 -10.65 7.38 10.28
C TYR A 86 -9.40 7.23 11.14
N ASP A 87 -9.55 6.51 12.21
CA ASP A 87 -8.46 6.02 13.03
C ASP A 87 -8.41 4.49 12.90
N LEU A 88 -7.35 3.98 12.30
CA LEU A 88 -7.09 2.54 12.21
C LEU A 88 -6.73 1.94 13.58
N SER A 89 -6.41 2.78 14.55
CA SER A 89 -5.73 2.41 15.78
C SER A 89 -4.38 1.70 15.52
N MET A 90 -3.58 1.50 16.56
CA MET A 90 -2.30 0.77 16.47
C MET A 90 -2.50 -0.66 15.92
N VAL A 91 -3.58 -1.34 16.35
CA VAL A 91 -3.88 -2.72 15.93
C VAL A 91 -4.23 -2.78 14.44
N GLY A 92 -5.00 -1.83 13.94
CA GLY A 92 -5.35 -1.74 12.51
C GLY A 92 -4.11 -1.48 11.66
N ARG A 93 -3.29 -0.49 12.02
CA ARG A 93 -2.02 -0.20 11.33
C ARG A 93 -1.08 -1.41 11.34
N TYR A 94 -0.91 -2.06 12.48
CA TYR A 94 -0.13 -3.29 12.56
C TYR A 94 -0.62 -4.39 11.61
N LYS A 95 -1.94 -4.62 11.53
CA LYS A 95 -2.53 -5.61 10.62
C LYS A 95 -2.29 -5.27 9.16
N PHE A 96 -2.49 -4.00 8.75
CA PHE A 96 -2.17 -3.55 7.40
C PHE A 96 -0.70 -3.82 7.07
N ASN A 97 0.20 -3.35 7.91
CA ASN A 97 1.63 -3.51 7.69
C ASN A 97 2.04 -4.98 7.60
N LYS A 98 1.51 -5.85 8.47
CA LYS A 98 1.77 -7.28 8.44
C LYS A 98 1.26 -7.96 7.18
N LYS A 99 0.07 -7.60 6.69
CA LYS A 99 -0.54 -8.19 5.49
C LYS A 99 0.13 -7.74 4.20
N LEU A 100 0.52 -6.49 4.13
CA LEU A 100 1.03 -5.87 2.91
C LEU A 100 2.54 -6.01 2.71
N THR A 101 3.23 -6.77 3.56
CA THR A 101 4.65 -7.11 3.38
C THR A 101 4.89 -8.03 2.17
N ILE A 102 6.10 -8.02 1.62
CA ILE A 102 6.49 -8.91 0.53
C ILE A 102 6.35 -10.38 0.93
N TRP A 103 6.88 -10.76 2.09
CA TRP A 103 6.96 -12.17 2.48
C TRP A 103 5.61 -12.89 2.53
N SER A 104 4.51 -12.18 2.84
CA SER A 104 3.18 -12.76 2.88
C SER A 104 2.70 -13.31 1.51
N ARG A 105 3.29 -12.83 0.42
CA ARG A 105 2.90 -13.14 -0.97
C ARG A 105 4.01 -13.75 -1.81
N ALA A 106 5.28 -13.49 -1.45
CA ALA A 106 6.45 -13.87 -2.22
C ALA A 106 7.11 -15.18 -1.77
N LYS A 107 6.90 -15.58 -0.50
CA LYS A 107 7.49 -16.80 0.02
C LYS A 107 7.09 -18.03 -0.82
N GLY A 108 8.09 -18.77 -1.28
CA GLY A 108 7.93 -19.96 -2.13
C GLY A 108 7.74 -19.63 -3.61
N GLN A 109 7.72 -18.36 -3.99
CA GLN A 109 7.60 -17.94 -5.38
C GLN A 109 8.98 -17.78 -6.04
N LYS A 110 9.02 -18.00 -7.34
CA LYS A 110 10.22 -17.86 -8.17
C LYS A 110 10.31 -16.44 -8.70
N LEU A 111 11.49 -15.80 -8.62
CA LEU A 111 11.72 -14.49 -9.22
C LEU A 111 11.68 -14.57 -10.75
N ALA A 112 11.03 -13.61 -11.38
CA ALA A 112 10.97 -13.45 -12.81
C ALA A 112 12.07 -12.52 -13.36
N ILE A 113 12.56 -11.62 -12.51
CA ILE A 113 13.64 -10.68 -12.79
C ILE A 113 14.57 -10.61 -11.60
N PRO A 114 15.88 -10.30 -11.81
CA PRO A 114 16.82 -10.10 -10.72
C PRO A 114 16.36 -8.98 -9.79
N VAL A 115 16.69 -9.11 -8.51
CA VAL A 115 16.40 -8.10 -7.50
C VAL A 115 17.70 -7.49 -7.02
N ALA A 116 17.81 -6.17 -7.15
CA ALA A 116 18.96 -5.41 -6.70
C ALA A 116 18.69 -4.66 -5.39
N ASN A 117 19.74 -4.41 -4.63
CA ASN A 117 19.71 -3.52 -3.48
C ASN A 117 19.47 -2.08 -3.96
N PRO A 118 18.41 -1.40 -3.53
CA PRO A 118 18.10 -0.06 -4.00
C PRO A 118 19.15 1.00 -3.60
N ALA A 119 19.96 0.74 -2.56
CA ALA A 119 21.00 1.66 -2.11
C ALA A 119 22.34 1.47 -2.84
N THR A 120 22.73 0.23 -3.17
CA THR A 120 24.04 -0.09 -3.78
C THR A 120 23.95 -0.44 -5.26
N GLY A 121 22.79 -0.86 -5.75
CA GLY A 121 22.60 -1.37 -7.11
C GLY A 121 23.09 -2.80 -7.32
N GLU A 122 23.68 -3.45 -6.29
CA GLU A 122 24.15 -4.82 -6.36
C GLU A 122 22.99 -5.81 -6.42
N ILE A 123 23.12 -6.85 -7.24
CA ILE A 123 22.10 -7.91 -7.33
C ILE A 123 22.16 -8.75 -6.05
N ILE A 124 21.03 -8.84 -5.36
CA ILE A 124 20.86 -9.67 -4.16
C ILE A 124 20.45 -11.09 -4.56
N PHE A 125 19.46 -11.19 -5.45
CA PHE A 125 18.96 -12.46 -5.97
C PHE A 125 18.79 -12.38 -7.49
N GLU A 126 19.25 -13.44 -8.16
CA GLU A 126 19.10 -13.58 -9.60
C GLU A 126 17.69 -14.02 -9.99
N ASP A 127 17.36 -13.88 -11.29
CA ASP A 127 16.14 -14.46 -11.85
C ASP A 127 16.13 -15.98 -11.66
N GLY A 128 14.94 -16.51 -11.46
CA GLY A 128 14.78 -17.93 -11.21
C GLY A 128 15.01 -18.39 -9.77
N HIS A 129 15.50 -17.52 -8.88
CA HIS A 129 15.65 -17.84 -7.45
C HIS A 129 14.28 -18.02 -6.79
N VAL A 130 14.14 -19.08 -5.98
CA VAL A 130 12.93 -19.36 -5.20
C VAL A 130 13.06 -18.75 -3.83
N LEU A 131 12.24 -17.79 -3.51
CA LEU A 131 12.33 -17.01 -2.28
C LEU A 131 11.95 -17.82 -1.04
N THR A 132 12.87 -17.90 -0.09
CA THR A 132 12.63 -18.44 1.25
C THR A 132 12.08 -17.36 2.19
N ALA A 133 11.72 -17.74 3.41
CA ALA A 133 11.33 -16.77 4.43
C ALA A 133 12.50 -15.85 4.86
N ALA A 134 13.72 -16.38 4.84
CA ALA A 134 14.93 -15.62 5.16
C ALA A 134 15.21 -14.57 4.06
N ASP A 135 15.14 -14.97 2.80
CA ASP A 135 15.32 -14.08 1.66
C ASP A 135 14.31 -12.94 1.66
N CYS A 136 13.03 -13.23 1.95
CA CYS A 136 12.01 -12.20 2.09
C CYS A 136 12.28 -11.22 3.24
N ALA A 137 12.87 -11.70 4.35
CA ALA A 137 13.29 -10.86 5.46
C ALA A 137 14.49 -9.99 5.09
N GLU A 138 15.43 -10.52 4.30
CA GLU A 138 16.56 -9.78 3.76
C GLU A 138 16.09 -8.67 2.80
N LEU A 139 15.19 -8.97 1.87
CA LEU A 139 14.59 -7.97 0.97
C LEU A 139 13.93 -6.83 1.75
N ASP A 140 13.17 -7.16 2.80
CA ASP A 140 12.56 -6.15 3.67
C ASP A 140 13.62 -5.33 4.44
N ALA A 141 14.75 -5.96 4.80
CA ALA A 141 15.84 -5.33 5.52
C ALA A 141 16.57 -4.26 4.69
N VAL A 142 16.77 -4.54 3.41
CA VAL A 142 17.50 -3.63 2.50
C VAL A 142 16.58 -2.64 1.79
N GLY A 143 15.28 -2.64 2.12
CA GLY A 143 14.33 -1.67 1.58
C GLY A 143 13.80 -2.01 0.17
N VAL A 144 13.78 -3.27 -0.19
CA VAL A 144 13.13 -3.71 -1.43
C VAL A 144 11.63 -3.79 -1.22
N TYR A 145 10.88 -2.89 -1.85
CA TYR A 145 9.43 -2.77 -1.67
C TYR A 145 8.62 -3.32 -2.85
N GLU A 146 9.28 -3.74 -3.93
CA GLU A 146 8.63 -4.39 -5.05
C GLU A 146 9.51 -5.46 -5.69
N ILE A 147 8.88 -6.53 -6.16
CA ILE A 147 9.50 -7.65 -6.87
C ILE A 147 8.56 -8.15 -7.95
N THR A 148 9.09 -8.87 -8.93
CA THR A 148 8.28 -9.56 -9.94
C THR A 148 8.54 -11.06 -9.84
N VAL A 149 7.46 -11.83 -9.66
CA VAL A 149 7.51 -13.28 -9.55
C VAL A 149 6.95 -13.95 -10.79
N ALA A 150 7.50 -15.11 -11.13
CA ALA A 150 7.02 -15.98 -12.20
C ALA A 150 6.00 -16.96 -11.63
N LEU A 151 4.83 -17.04 -12.25
CA LEU A 151 3.78 -17.98 -11.90
C LEU A 151 3.93 -19.29 -12.66
N GLU A 152 3.39 -20.39 -12.13
CA GLU A 152 3.36 -21.68 -12.81
C GLU A 152 2.65 -21.63 -14.18
N SER A 153 1.73 -20.68 -14.36
CA SER A 153 1.05 -20.42 -15.63
C SER A 153 1.95 -19.81 -16.72
N GLY A 154 3.20 -19.46 -16.42
CA GLY A 154 4.11 -18.73 -17.32
C GLY A 154 3.88 -17.23 -17.35
N GLU A 155 2.90 -16.71 -16.60
CA GLU A 155 2.67 -15.28 -16.44
C GLU A 155 3.57 -14.72 -15.31
N THR A 156 3.77 -13.42 -15.32
CA THR A 156 4.46 -12.72 -14.22
C THR A 156 3.47 -11.95 -13.37
N LEU A 157 3.81 -11.78 -12.09
CA LEU A 157 3.05 -10.96 -11.16
C LEU A 157 3.99 -9.99 -10.44
N LYS A 158 3.70 -8.72 -10.53
CA LYS A 158 4.38 -7.70 -9.75
C LYS A 158 3.79 -7.66 -8.34
N ILE A 159 4.64 -7.78 -7.32
CA ILE A 159 4.27 -7.72 -5.90
C ILE A 159 4.95 -6.51 -5.30
N PHE A 160 4.19 -5.62 -4.69
CA PHE A 160 4.74 -4.45 -3.99
C PHE A 160 4.01 -4.20 -2.66
N THR A 161 4.68 -3.49 -1.76
CA THR A 161 4.23 -3.20 -0.41
C THR A 161 3.64 -1.79 -0.30
N ASN A 162 3.16 -1.44 0.89
CA ASN A 162 2.80 -0.07 1.26
C ASN A 162 3.99 0.78 1.73
N LYS A 163 5.22 0.38 1.44
CA LYS A 163 6.49 1.06 1.78
C LYS A 163 6.66 1.36 3.27
N MET A 164 6.11 0.53 4.14
CA MET A 164 6.33 0.64 5.58
C MET A 164 7.57 -0.17 5.98
N CYS A 165 8.53 0.47 6.63
CA CYS A 165 9.81 -0.12 7.04
C CYS A 165 9.97 -0.19 8.56
N ASP A 166 10.93 -1.00 9.00
CA ASP A 166 11.39 -1.03 10.38
C ASP A 166 12.46 0.06 10.57
N MET A 167 12.14 1.10 11.31
CA MET A 167 13.00 2.25 11.51
C MET A 167 14.35 1.88 12.15
N SER A 168 14.39 0.86 13.03
CA SER A 168 15.63 0.44 13.72
C SER A 168 16.76 0.00 12.79
N ARG A 169 16.44 -0.26 11.50
CA ARG A 169 17.42 -0.67 10.48
C ARG A 169 18.12 0.48 9.78
N TYR A 170 17.60 1.69 9.95
CA TYR A 170 18.05 2.89 9.24
C TYR A 170 18.65 3.94 10.18
N VAL A 171 18.48 3.76 11.48
CA VAL A 171 18.98 4.67 12.52
C VAL A 171 19.90 3.94 13.48
N ASP A 172 20.80 4.66 14.13
CA ASP A 172 21.78 4.16 15.10
C ASP A 172 21.31 4.22 16.56
N PHE A 173 20.05 4.61 16.79
CA PHE A 173 19.41 4.70 18.09
C PHE A 173 18.17 3.81 18.18
N ASP A 174 17.69 3.52 19.40
CA ASP A 174 16.43 2.77 19.60
C ASP A 174 15.21 3.70 19.38
N PRO A 175 14.40 3.46 18.29
CA PRO A 175 13.24 4.29 18.01
C PRO A 175 12.18 4.27 19.10
N LYS A 176 12.06 3.15 19.83
CA LYS A 176 11.09 2.99 20.90
C LYS A 176 11.46 3.84 22.12
N GLU A 177 12.73 3.82 22.51
CA GLU A 177 13.22 4.59 23.67
C GLU A 177 13.33 6.07 23.36
N GLN A 178 13.90 6.41 22.19
CA GLN A 178 14.19 7.78 21.83
C GLN A 178 12.99 8.53 21.24
N CYS A 179 12.15 7.88 20.42
CA CYS A 179 11.04 8.54 19.73
C CYS A 179 9.66 8.04 20.16
N GLY A 180 9.58 6.97 20.97
CA GLY A 180 8.31 6.33 21.34
C GLY A 180 7.65 5.54 20.20
N ILE A 181 8.35 5.35 19.07
CA ILE A 181 7.86 4.66 17.87
C ILE A 181 8.11 3.16 18.03
N LYS A 182 7.05 2.36 17.97
CA LYS A 182 7.10 0.89 18.09
C LYS A 182 6.66 0.19 16.80
N GLU A 183 5.95 0.90 15.95
CA GLU A 183 5.38 0.41 14.70
C GLU A 183 6.35 0.63 13.54
N ARG A 184 6.07 -0.04 12.43
CA ARG A 184 6.74 0.26 11.16
C ARG A 184 6.38 1.67 10.70
N VAL A 185 7.34 2.38 10.13
CA VAL A 185 7.21 3.77 9.69
C VAL A 185 7.17 3.88 8.17
N ARG A 186 6.66 4.97 7.66
CA ARG A 186 6.72 5.31 6.23
C ARG A 186 8.17 5.55 5.82
N PHE A 187 8.61 4.80 4.82
CA PHE A 187 9.99 4.88 4.34
C PHE A 187 10.30 6.22 3.65
N ASP A 188 9.36 6.75 2.88
CA ASP A 188 9.51 8.04 2.20
C ASP A 188 9.76 9.19 3.18
N VAL A 189 8.95 9.28 4.24
CA VAL A 189 9.12 10.30 5.30
C VAL A 189 10.42 10.08 6.07
N LEU A 190 10.73 8.82 6.42
CA LEU A 190 11.99 8.51 7.11
C LEU A 190 13.21 8.89 6.26
N GLN A 191 13.18 8.58 4.96
CA GLN A 191 14.28 8.88 4.05
C GLN A 191 14.49 10.39 3.89
N GLU A 192 13.42 11.17 3.86
CA GLU A 192 13.49 12.64 3.84
C GLU A 192 14.15 13.18 5.10
N LEU A 193 13.74 12.69 6.28
CA LEU A 193 14.34 13.10 7.55
C LEU A 193 15.82 12.70 7.65
N LEU A 194 16.19 11.49 7.22
CA LEU A 194 17.58 11.03 7.19
C LEU A 194 18.45 11.82 6.22
N GLY A 195 17.87 12.35 5.15
CA GLY A 195 18.59 13.19 4.19
C GLY A 195 18.85 14.62 4.69
N GLN A 196 18.08 15.09 5.65
CA GLN A 196 18.15 16.48 6.15
C GLN A 196 18.80 16.61 7.54
N TYR A 197 18.64 15.58 8.40
CA TYR A 197 19.01 15.66 9.81
C TYR A 197 19.88 14.49 10.26
N SER A 198 20.64 14.67 11.34
CA SER A 198 21.47 13.61 11.95
C SER A 198 21.55 13.76 13.47
N GLY A 199 21.93 12.69 14.17
CA GLY A 199 22.12 12.67 15.61
C GLY A 199 20.89 13.09 16.41
N GLU A 200 21.06 13.96 17.40
CA GLU A 200 20.00 14.45 18.29
C GLU A 200 18.91 15.23 17.55
N GLU A 201 19.28 15.95 16.49
CA GLU A 201 18.32 16.70 15.69
C GLU A 201 17.38 15.76 14.94
N LEU A 202 17.89 14.66 14.37
CA LEU A 202 17.08 13.62 13.75
C LEU A 202 16.06 13.03 14.74
N ILE A 203 16.49 12.76 15.98
CA ILE A 203 15.59 12.25 17.04
C ILE A 203 14.48 13.26 17.33
N ALA A 204 14.82 14.55 17.42
CA ALA A 204 13.83 15.61 17.67
C ALA A 204 12.82 15.71 16.52
N GLN A 205 13.28 15.64 15.27
CA GLN A 205 12.43 15.68 14.08
C GLN A 205 11.56 14.42 13.95
N CYS A 206 12.10 13.24 14.26
CA CYS A 206 11.29 12.01 14.28
C CYS A 206 10.16 12.06 15.33
N ARG A 207 10.38 12.69 16.48
CA ARG A 207 9.32 12.92 17.47
C ARG A 207 8.26 13.91 16.96
N LEU A 208 8.70 14.98 16.31
CA LEU A 208 7.80 16.00 15.75
C LEU A 208 6.91 15.44 14.65
N HIS A 209 7.48 14.61 13.76
CA HIS A 209 6.80 13.98 12.61
C HIS A 209 6.29 12.56 12.90
N ALA A 210 6.12 12.20 14.19
CA ALA A 210 5.70 10.84 14.57
C ALA A 210 4.36 10.42 13.95
N ASP A 211 3.38 11.33 13.83
CA ASP A 211 2.08 11.06 13.20
C ASP A 211 2.16 10.89 11.68
N GLU A 212 3.19 11.46 11.02
CA GLU A 212 3.45 11.28 9.59
C GLU A 212 4.23 9.98 9.35
N LEU A 213 5.17 9.66 10.23
CA LEU A 213 5.92 8.40 10.20
C LEU A 213 5.01 7.20 10.43
N VAL A 214 4.08 7.30 11.39
CA VAL A 214 3.11 6.25 11.71
C VAL A 214 1.68 6.77 11.53
N PRO A 215 1.20 6.89 10.29
CA PRO A 215 -0.14 7.42 10.03
C PRO A 215 -1.22 6.52 10.64
N LYS A 216 -2.10 7.12 11.43
CA LYS A 216 -3.26 6.45 12.04
C LYS A 216 -4.43 6.26 11.08
N HIS A 217 -4.36 6.90 9.90
CA HIS A 217 -5.35 6.81 8.83
C HIS A 217 -4.82 5.99 7.64
N ILE A 218 -5.68 5.66 6.71
CA ILE A 218 -5.32 4.98 5.45
C ILE A 218 -4.53 5.95 4.57
N ILE A 219 -3.45 5.48 3.96
CA ILE A 219 -2.66 6.19 2.96
C ILE A 219 -2.88 5.59 1.57
N VAL A 220 -2.52 6.33 0.52
CA VAL A 220 -2.67 5.88 -0.88
C VAL A 220 -1.93 4.58 -1.14
N ASP A 221 -0.71 4.44 -0.60
CA ASP A 221 0.08 3.21 -0.75
C ASP A 221 -0.59 1.99 -0.10
N ASP A 222 -1.36 2.16 0.99
CA ASP A 222 -2.16 1.08 1.56
C ASP A 222 -3.23 0.58 0.58
N ILE A 223 -3.89 1.51 -0.13
CA ILE A 223 -4.93 1.16 -1.11
C ILE A 223 -4.29 0.44 -2.29
N PHE A 224 -3.21 0.97 -2.86
CA PHE A 224 -2.51 0.34 -3.99
C PHE A 224 -1.97 -1.04 -3.62
N ALA A 225 -1.31 -1.18 -2.47
CA ALA A 225 -0.82 -2.47 -2.00
C ALA A 225 -1.97 -3.46 -1.70
N SER A 226 -3.14 -2.98 -1.25
CA SER A 226 -4.32 -3.81 -1.05
C SER A 226 -4.89 -4.32 -2.39
N ILE A 227 -4.94 -3.48 -3.43
CA ILE A 227 -5.34 -3.91 -4.77
C ILE A 227 -4.34 -4.95 -5.31
N ASN A 228 -3.05 -4.74 -5.12
CA ASN A 228 -2.01 -5.70 -5.47
C ASN A 228 -2.16 -7.02 -4.69
N TYR A 229 -2.51 -6.96 -3.39
CA TYR A 229 -2.83 -8.15 -2.60
C TYR A 229 -4.03 -8.91 -3.17
N MET A 230 -5.06 -8.21 -3.66
CA MET A 230 -6.21 -8.83 -4.33
C MET A 230 -5.80 -9.52 -5.65
N ASN A 231 -4.81 -9.01 -6.39
CA ASN A 231 -4.25 -9.70 -7.55
C ASN A 231 -3.58 -11.01 -7.13
N ALA A 232 -2.76 -10.98 -6.07
CA ALA A 232 -2.11 -12.19 -5.54
C ALA A 232 -3.13 -13.23 -5.03
N LEU A 233 -4.20 -12.78 -4.34
CA LEU A 233 -5.29 -13.63 -3.89
C LEU A 233 -6.02 -14.30 -5.07
N ALA A 234 -6.27 -13.56 -6.11
CA ALA A 234 -6.94 -14.05 -7.30
C ALA A 234 -6.10 -15.04 -8.12
N ARG A 235 -4.77 -15.05 -7.91
CA ARG A 235 -3.80 -16.00 -8.48
C ARG A 235 -3.52 -17.19 -7.55
N GLY A 236 -4.14 -17.24 -6.37
CA GLY A 236 -3.95 -18.33 -5.40
C GLY A 236 -2.65 -18.28 -4.59
N LEU A 237 -1.88 -17.18 -4.66
CA LEU A 237 -0.63 -17.02 -3.91
C LEU A 237 -0.86 -16.84 -2.40
N VAL A 238 -2.05 -16.38 -2.02
CA VAL A 238 -2.47 -16.16 -0.64
C VAL A 238 -3.88 -16.67 -0.41
N ASN A 239 -4.20 -16.99 0.82
CA ASN A 239 -5.53 -17.44 1.21
C ASN A 239 -6.38 -16.28 1.75
N LYS A 240 -7.70 -16.41 1.63
CA LYS A 240 -8.64 -15.52 2.30
C LYS A 240 -8.52 -15.68 3.81
N ASP A 241 -8.64 -14.58 4.52
CA ASP A 241 -8.76 -14.62 5.97
C ASP A 241 -10.14 -15.13 6.38
N ASP A 242 -10.17 -15.89 7.46
CA ASP A 242 -11.42 -16.24 8.14
C ASP A 242 -11.97 -14.98 8.83
N ILE A 243 -13.12 -14.52 8.35
CA ILE A 243 -13.78 -13.32 8.86
C ILE A 243 -14.27 -13.49 10.30
N ASP A 244 -14.58 -14.73 10.70
CA ASP A 244 -15.12 -15.04 12.03
C ASP A 244 -14.01 -15.30 13.06
N HIS A 245 -12.76 -15.44 12.62
CA HIS A 245 -11.63 -15.60 13.53
C HIS A 245 -11.44 -14.32 14.39
N LEU A 246 -11.33 -14.49 15.72
CA LEU A 246 -11.21 -13.37 16.66
C LEU A 246 -9.99 -12.47 16.42
N GLY A 247 -8.96 -12.96 15.74
CA GLY A 247 -7.85 -12.14 15.24
C GLY A 247 -8.26 -11.13 14.17
N ASN A 248 -9.37 -11.36 13.45
CA ASN A 248 -9.89 -10.52 12.37
C ASN A 248 -11.16 -9.78 12.75
N ARG A 249 -11.82 -10.22 13.81
CA ARG A 249 -13.09 -9.66 14.29
C ARG A 249 -12.89 -9.02 15.67
N ARG A 250 -13.19 -7.72 15.76
CA ARG A 250 -13.16 -7.01 17.03
C ARG A 250 -14.46 -7.28 17.80
N LEU A 251 -14.33 -7.67 19.06
CA LEU A 251 -15.45 -7.71 20.00
C LEU A 251 -15.46 -6.41 20.79
N ARG A 252 -16.62 -5.78 20.89
CA ARG A 252 -16.84 -4.62 21.76
C ARG A 252 -17.47 -5.08 23.05
N CYS A 253 -16.94 -4.62 24.18
CA CYS A 253 -17.55 -4.81 25.48
C CYS A 253 -18.45 -3.62 25.85
N VAL A 254 -19.28 -3.81 26.88
CA VAL A 254 -20.21 -2.76 27.35
C VAL A 254 -19.47 -1.51 27.78
N GLY A 255 -18.30 -1.64 28.40
CA GLY A 255 -17.49 -0.50 28.83
C GLY A 255 -16.87 0.29 27.67
N GLU A 256 -16.72 -0.34 26.49
CA GLU A 256 -16.25 0.34 25.27
C GLU A 256 -17.39 1.09 24.55
N LEU A 257 -18.62 0.59 24.67
CA LEU A 257 -19.82 1.21 24.12
C LEU A 257 -20.27 2.42 24.93
#